data_ee25f9b2d9fc165db4c41474db2deb8f
#
_entry.id   ee25f9b2d9fc165db4c41474db2deb8f
#
_cell.length_a   1.000
_cell.length_b   1.000
_cell.length_c   1.000
_cell.angle_alpha   90.00
_cell.angle_beta   90.00
_cell.angle_gamma   90.00
#
_symmetry.space_group_name_H-M   'P 1'
#
loop_
_entity.id
_entity.type
_entity.pdbx_description
1 polymer ?
#
loop_
_entity_poly.entity_id
_entity_poly.type
_entity_poly.pdbx_seq_one_letter_code
_entity_poly.pdbx_strand_id
1 'polypeptide(L)'
;MAAIGQSNNNFTTVSLSRYVTAVTSGKLYSYQLMNKIVDANGEVVASYEPEYTDISGTLTTEEWDAIHRGMRMVVENLDSFDGFDIPLAGKTGTAQQVETRPNHALFVGYAPYDDPEITIATRIAYGYSSHNAASVSRNIISYYYGEMSLDELLDLKASGVNGSSNNTVTD
;
A
#
# COMPACT_ATOMS: atom_id res chain seq x y z
N MET A 1 -18.47 4.74 -13.39
CA MET A 1 -17.24 5.44 -12.93
C MET A 1 -16.94 5.14 -11.46
N ALA A 2 -17.86 5.31 -10.50
CA ALA A 2 -17.62 5.00 -9.07
C ALA A 2 -17.19 3.54 -8.81
N ALA A 3 -17.74 2.58 -9.54
CA ALA A 3 -17.43 1.16 -9.39
C ALA A 3 -15.96 0.78 -9.72
N ILE A 4 -15.26 1.62 -10.45
CA ILE A 4 -13.82 1.45 -10.77
C ILE A 4 -12.93 2.37 -9.94
N GLY A 5 -13.45 2.97 -8.86
CA GLY A 5 -12.70 3.86 -7.97
C GLY A 5 -12.57 5.31 -8.46
N GLN A 6 -13.22 5.67 -9.54
CA GLN A 6 -13.29 7.04 -10.08
C GLN A 6 -14.52 7.80 -9.54
N SER A 7 -14.80 9.00 -10.07
CA SER A 7 -15.91 9.87 -9.67
C SER A 7 -15.64 10.62 -8.35
N ASN A 8 -16.62 10.70 -7.46
CA ASN A 8 -16.53 11.49 -6.22
C ASN A 8 -15.80 10.76 -5.07
N ASN A 9 -15.08 9.68 -5.34
CA ASN A 9 -14.29 8.99 -4.35
C ASN A 9 -13.12 9.87 -3.89
N ASN A 10 -13.07 10.19 -2.62
CA ASN A 10 -12.04 11.04 -2.02
C ASN A 10 -11.63 10.46 -0.66
N PHE A 11 -10.62 9.61 -0.68
CA PHE A 11 -10.09 8.96 0.50
C PHE A 11 -8.69 9.44 0.83
N THR A 12 -8.37 9.54 2.12
CA THR A 12 -7.00 9.79 2.56
C THR A 12 -6.16 8.52 2.40
N THR A 13 -4.84 8.67 2.31
CA THR A 13 -3.91 7.53 2.27
C THR A 13 -4.03 6.66 3.53
N VAL A 14 -4.27 7.29 4.68
CA VAL A 14 -4.55 6.57 5.95
C VAL A 14 -5.83 5.74 5.86
N SER A 15 -6.88 6.26 5.21
CA SER A 15 -8.12 5.49 5.00
C SER A 15 -7.89 4.29 4.08
N LEU A 16 -7.04 4.42 3.06
CA LEU A 16 -6.67 3.31 2.18
C LEU A 16 -5.85 2.26 2.92
N SER A 17 -4.87 2.66 3.74
CA SER A 17 -4.11 1.72 4.58
C SER A 17 -5.04 0.97 5.55
N ARG A 18 -5.93 1.70 6.23
CA ARG A 18 -6.94 1.10 7.12
C ARG A 18 -7.83 0.10 6.39
N TYR A 19 -8.25 0.42 5.16
CA TYR A 19 -9.04 -0.49 4.31
C TYR A 19 -8.27 -1.78 3.99
N VAL A 20 -7.00 -1.67 3.57
CA VAL A 20 -6.17 -2.85 3.28
C VAL A 20 -5.94 -3.68 4.54
N THR A 21 -5.68 -3.05 5.68
CA THR A 21 -5.59 -3.76 6.97
C THR A 21 -6.88 -4.51 7.30
N ALA A 22 -8.03 -3.92 7.01
CA ALA A 22 -9.32 -4.58 7.21
C ALA A 22 -9.51 -5.78 6.27
N VAL A 23 -9.09 -5.65 5.01
CA VAL A 23 -9.13 -6.76 4.04
C VAL A 23 -8.23 -7.93 4.46
N THR A 24 -7.03 -7.64 5.00
CA THR A 24 -6.07 -8.69 5.38
C THR A 24 -6.39 -9.36 6.70
N SER A 25 -6.90 -8.61 7.68
CA SER A 25 -7.10 -9.10 9.05
C SER A 25 -8.55 -9.46 9.40
N GLY A 26 -9.52 -9.09 8.55
CA GLY A 26 -10.94 -9.16 8.90
C GLY A 26 -11.36 -8.18 10.01
N LYS A 27 -10.51 -7.18 10.33
CA LYS A 27 -10.71 -6.23 11.43
C LYS A 27 -10.62 -4.79 10.93
N LEU A 28 -11.68 -4.03 11.11
CA LEU A 28 -11.70 -2.61 10.80
C LEU A 28 -11.28 -1.80 12.02
N TYR A 29 -9.99 -1.45 12.08
CA TYR A 29 -9.40 -0.70 13.20
C TYR A 29 -9.87 0.75 13.26
N SER A 30 -10.04 1.28 14.47
CA SER A 30 -10.17 2.71 14.72
C SER A 30 -8.84 3.43 14.46
N TYR A 31 -8.91 4.71 14.08
CA TYR A 31 -7.68 5.49 13.94
C TYR A 31 -7.07 5.74 15.31
N GLN A 32 -5.80 5.37 15.46
CA GLN A 32 -5.05 5.53 16.69
C GLN A 32 -3.65 6.06 16.37
N LEU A 33 -3.25 7.14 17.03
CA LEU A 33 -1.90 7.72 16.89
C LEU A 33 -1.03 7.37 18.10
N MET A 34 -1.64 7.16 19.26
CA MET A 34 -0.92 6.88 20.50
C MET A 34 -0.96 5.36 20.76
N ASN A 35 0.21 4.76 20.84
CA ASN A 35 0.38 3.34 21.20
C ASN A 35 0.74 3.20 22.68
N LYS A 36 1.74 3.95 23.14
CA LYS A 36 2.23 3.88 24.53
C LYS A 36 2.84 5.20 24.98
N ILE A 37 2.86 5.40 26.28
CA ILE A 37 3.61 6.45 26.95
C ILE A 37 4.78 5.79 27.68
N VAL A 38 5.96 6.33 27.53
CA VAL A 38 7.17 5.88 28.25
C VAL A 38 7.71 7.03 29.10
N ASP A 39 8.33 6.69 30.21
CA ASP A 39 9.02 7.64 31.08
C ASP A 39 10.42 8.01 30.52
N ALA A 40 11.16 8.83 31.29
CA ALA A 40 12.52 9.26 30.92
C ALA A 40 13.55 8.10 30.87
N ASN A 41 13.24 6.95 31.48
CA ASN A 41 14.10 5.76 31.49
C ASN A 41 13.71 4.79 30.36
N GLY A 42 12.63 5.07 29.62
CA GLY A 42 12.10 4.20 28.56
C GLY A 42 11.11 3.14 29.07
N GLU A 43 10.70 3.18 30.34
CA GLU A 43 9.72 2.26 30.87
C GLU A 43 8.29 2.65 30.46
N VAL A 44 7.47 1.65 30.16
CA VAL A 44 6.08 1.88 29.73
C VAL A 44 5.23 2.28 30.92
N VAL A 45 4.72 3.51 30.89
CA VAL A 45 3.82 4.07 31.92
C VAL A 45 2.35 3.78 31.60
N ALA A 46 2.00 3.80 30.30
CA ALA A 46 0.67 3.44 29.84
C ALA A 46 0.74 2.86 28.41
N SER A 47 -0.15 1.94 28.09
CA SER A 47 -0.34 1.41 26.75
C SER A 47 -1.81 1.51 26.33
N TYR A 48 -2.03 1.62 25.03
CA TYR A 48 -3.35 1.77 24.42
C TYR A 48 -3.52 0.66 23.40
N GLU A 49 -4.43 -0.27 23.69
CA GLU A 49 -4.75 -1.34 22.75
C GLU A 49 -5.60 -0.80 21.59
N PRO A 50 -5.34 -1.27 20.37
CA PRO A 50 -6.11 -0.82 19.21
C PRO A 50 -7.55 -1.34 19.27
N GLU A 51 -8.51 -0.43 19.10
CA GLU A 51 -9.92 -0.77 18.97
C GLU A 51 -10.27 -1.14 17.53
N TYR A 52 -11.12 -2.16 17.35
CA TYR A 52 -11.58 -2.58 16.04
C TYR A 52 -13.00 -3.13 16.04
N THR A 53 -13.63 -3.10 14.87
CA THR A 53 -14.85 -3.84 14.58
C THR A 53 -14.49 -5.10 13.80
N ASP A 54 -14.95 -6.27 14.25
CA ASP A 54 -14.77 -7.51 13.51
C ASP A 54 -15.71 -7.51 12.29
N ILE A 55 -15.12 -7.68 11.13
CA ILE A 55 -15.80 -7.75 9.83
C ILE A 55 -15.56 -9.09 9.11
N SER A 56 -14.90 -10.05 9.75
CA SER A 56 -14.54 -11.34 9.16
C SER A 56 -15.78 -12.12 8.64
N GLY A 57 -16.92 -11.95 9.29
CA GLY A 57 -18.19 -12.57 8.90
C GLY A 57 -18.95 -11.86 7.78
N THR A 58 -18.40 -10.79 7.17
CA THR A 58 -19.08 -10.04 6.08
C THR A 58 -19.03 -10.77 4.74
N LEU A 59 -18.05 -11.62 4.54
CA LEU A 59 -17.86 -12.46 3.36
C LEU A 59 -17.59 -13.90 3.79
N THR A 60 -17.81 -14.84 2.88
CA THR A 60 -17.41 -16.25 3.09
C THR A 60 -15.89 -16.39 3.02
N THR A 61 -15.35 -17.50 3.53
CA THR A 61 -13.92 -17.80 3.44
C THR A 61 -13.44 -17.83 1.98
N GLU A 62 -14.23 -18.41 1.09
CA GLU A 62 -13.92 -18.52 -0.33
C GLU A 62 -13.86 -17.15 -1.00
N GLU A 63 -14.70 -16.21 -0.59
CA GLU A 63 -14.69 -14.83 -1.11
C GLU A 63 -13.47 -14.05 -0.60
N TRP A 64 -13.12 -14.16 0.68
CA TRP A 64 -11.89 -13.59 1.23
C TRP A 64 -10.66 -14.15 0.51
N ASP A 65 -10.57 -15.47 0.34
CA ASP A 65 -9.47 -16.14 -0.36
C ASP A 65 -9.38 -15.68 -1.82
N ALA A 66 -10.51 -15.46 -2.49
CA ALA A 66 -10.53 -14.98 -3.87
C ALA A 66 -9.96 -13.57 -3.97
N ILE A 67 -10.29 -12.68 -3.01
CA ILE A 67 -9.74 -11.33 -2.94
C ILE A 67 -8.22 -11.38 -2.72
N HIS A 68 -7.75 -12.14 -1.74
CA HIS A 68 -6.33 -12.25 -1.43
C HIS A 68 -5.53 -12.82 -2.61
N ARG A 69 -6.02 -13.91 -3.25
CA ARG A 69 -5.40 -14.45 -4.46
C ARG A 69 -5.37 -13.44 -5.61
N GLY A 70 -6.46 -12.69 -5.81
CA GLY A 70 -6.50 -11.64 -6.83
C GLY A 70 -5.46 -10.54 -6.56
N MET A 71 -5.28 -10.12 -5.32
CA MET A 71 -4.24 -9.16 -4.93
C MET A 71 -2.82 -9.73 -5.11
N ARG A 72 -2.63 -11.01 -4.84
CA ARG A 72 -1.34 -11.69 -5.08
C ARG A 72 -1.02 -11.75 -6.57
N MET A 73 -1.97 -12.13 -7.40
CA MET A 73 -1.81 -12.19 -8.86
C MET A 73 -1.45 -10.82 -9.47
N VAL A 74 -1.93 -9.71 -8.93
CA VAL A 74 -1.54 -8.37 -9.39
C VAL A 74 -0.02 -8.19 -9.22
N VAL A 75 0.52 -8.51 -8.06
CA VAL A 75 1.96 -8.34 -7.78
C VAL A 75 2.81 -9.27 -8.63
N GLU A 76 2.39 -10.53 -8.81
CA GLU A 76 3.10 -11.52 -9.62
C GLU A 76 3.18 -11.16 -11.12
N ASN A 77 2.29 -10.29 -11.59
CA ASN A 77 2.25 -9.83 -12.98
C ASN A 77 2.70 -8.37 -13.13
N LEU A 78 3.34 -7.79 -12.12
CA LEU A 78 3.76 -6.40 -12.13
C LEU A 78 5.29 -6.30 -12.13
N ASP A 79 5.88 -5.86 -13.24
CA ASP A 79 7.34 -5.74 -13.46
C ASP A 79 8.06 -5.00 -12.32
N SER A 80 7.35 -4.10 -11.62
CA SER A 80 7.89 -3.39 -10.44
C SER A 80 8.33 -4.34 -9.32
N PHE A 81 7.83 -5.58 -9.30
CA PHE A 81 8.15 -6.59 -8.29
C PHE A 81 8.96 -7.78 -8.85
N ASP A 82 9.47 -7.67 -10.08
CA ASP A 82 10.35 -8.69 -10.63
C ASP A 82 11.58 -8.90 -9.74
N GLY A 83 11.85 -10.16 -9.39
CA GLY A 83 12.94 -10.54 -8.49
C GLY A 83 12.78 -10.04 -7.05
N PHE A 84 11.54 -9.77 -6.61
CA PHE A 84 11.25 -9.39 -5.23
C PHE A 84 10.94 -10.63 -4.40
N ASP A 85 11.79 -10.94 -3.43
CA ASP A 85 11.75 -12.21 -2.68
C ASP A 85 10.66 -12.22 -1.58
N ILE A 86 10.22 -11.05 -1.09
CA ILE A 86 9.20 -10.96 -0.05
C ILE A 86 7.82 -11.19 -0.69
N PRO A 87 7.07 -12.23 -0.26
CA PRO A 87 5.73 -12.47 -0.77
C PRO A 87 4.80 -11.28 -0.45
N LEU A 88 4.41 -10.54 -1.46
CA LEU A 88 3.56 -9.36 -1.34
C LEU A 88 2.26 -9.58 -2.12
N ALA A 89 1.16 -9.04 -1.62
CA ALA A 89 -0.09 -8.90 -2.35
C ALA A 89 -0.53 -7.44 -2.38
N GLY A 90 -1.17 -7.00 -3.46
CA GLY A 90 -1.54 -5.60 -3.59
C GLY A 90 -2.47 -5.30 -4.73
N LYS A 91 -2.77 -4.00 -4.88
CA LYS A 91 -3.58 -3.47 -5.98
C LYS A 91 -3.03 -2.13 -6.43
N THR A 92 -2.84 -2.01 -7.71
CA THR A 92 -2.49 -0.76 -8.39
C THR A 92 -3.71 0.13 -8.58
N GLY A 93 -3.50 1.43 -8.68
CA GLY A 93 -4.53 2.40 -9.01
C GLY A 93 -3.96 3.59 -9.76
N THR A 94 -4.62 3.95 -10.84
CA THR A 94 -4.32 5.16 -11.62
C THR A 94 -5.57 6.03 -11.61
N ALA A 95 -5.51 7.20 -10.96
CA ALA A 95 -6.65 8.06 -10.73
C ALA A 95 -6.49 9.40 -11.44
N GLN A 96 -7.37 9.67 -12.40
CA GLN A 96 -7.44 10.96 -13.08
C GLN A 96 -8.22 11.96 -12.21
N GLN A 97 -7.61 13.09 -11.88
CA GLN A 97 -8.26 14.19 -11.19
C GLN A 97 -8.73 15.28 -12.16
N VAL A 98 -7.89 15.65 -13.11
CA VAL A 98 -8.17 16.62 -14.17
C VAL A 98 -7.48 16.20 -15.45
N GLU A 99 -8.10 16.48 -16.61
CA GLU A 99 -7.57 16.06 -17.93
C GLU A 99 -6.25 16.74 -18.30
N THR A 100 -5.98 17.91 -17.75
CA THR A 100 -4.79 18.72 -18.07
C THR A 100 -3.55 18.36 -17.25
N ARG A 101 -3.64 17.40 -16.35
CA ARG A 101 -2.53 16.95 -15.49
C ARG A 101 -2.37 15.43 -15.55
N PRO A 102 -1.17 14.92 -15.28
CA PRO A 102 -0.95 13.48 -15.17
C PRO A 102 -1.84 12.85 -14.10
N ASN A 103 -2.10 11.58 -14.23
CA ASN A 103 -2.84 10.81 -13.27
C ASN A 103 -2.10 10.68 -11.92
N HIS A 104 -2.82 10.49 -10.84
CA HIS A 104 -2.24 10.07 -9.56
C HIS A 104 -1.85 8.61 -9.65
N ALA A 105 -0.64 8.29 -9.19
CA ALA A 105 -0.19 6.92 -9.03
C ALA A 105 -0.53 6.42 -7.63
N LEU A 106 -1.14 5.24 -7.54
CA LEU A 106 -1.51 4.60 -6.28
C LEU A 106 -1.09 3.13 -6.26
N PHE A 107 -0.69 2.70 -5.09
CA PHE A 107 -0.53 1.29 -4.78
C PHE A 107 -0.97 1.05 -3.33
N VAL A 108 -1.66 -0.04 -3.10
CA VAL A 108 -1.97 -0.54 -1.76
C VAL A 108 -1.60 -2.00 -1.69
N GLY A 109 -1.08 -2.46 -0.55
CA GLY A 109 -0.66 -3.84 -0.42
C GLY A 109 -0.35 -4.25 1.00
N TYR A 110 0.05 -5.49 1.16
CA TYR A 110 0.45 -6.06 2.44
C TYR A 110 1.52 -7.15 2.24
N ALA A 111 2.32 -7.37 3.24
CA ALA A 111 3.38 -8.37 3.27
C ALA A 111 3.58 -8.93 4.69
N PRO A 112 4.06 -10.21 4.82
CA PRO A 112 4.04 -11.24 3.78
C PRO A 112 2.63 -11.63 3.35
N TYR A 113 2.49 -12.30 2.21
CA TYR A 113 1.18 -12.74 1.70
C TYR A 113 0.49 -13.75 2.61
N ASP A 114 1.26 -14.73 3.11
CA ASP A 114 0.71 -15.84 3.89
C ASP A 114 0.49 -15.49 5.37
N ASP A 115 1.26 -14.53 5.92
CA ASP A 115 1.16 -14.08 7.32
C ASP A 115 1.38 -12.56 7.39
N PRO A 116 0.38 -11.74 7.10
CA PRO A 116 0.51 -10.29 6.96
C PRO A 116 0.97 -9.59 8.24
N GLU A 117 2.12 -8.93 8.18
CA GLU A 117 2.72 -8.14 9.26
C GLU A 117 2.59 -6.63 9.04
N ILE A 118 2.63 -6.20 7.78
CA ILE A 118 2.61 -4.79 7.40
C ILE A 118 1.64 -4.55 6.24
N THR A 119 0.93 -3.44 6.30
CA THR A 119 0.16 -2.91 5.17
C THR A 119 0.76 -1.60 4.70
N ILE A 120 0.70 -1.34 3.41
CA ILE A 120 1.19 -0.12 2.79
C ILE A 120 0.14 0.52 1.90
N ALA A 121 0.08 1.85 1.91
CA ALA A 121 -0.70 2.63 0.97
C ALA A 121 0.16 3.80 0.48
N THR A 122 0.48 3.80 -0.79
CA THR A 122 1.30 4.81 -1.45
C THR A 122 0.48 5.60 -2.45
N ARG A 123 0.58 6.93 -2.37
CA ARG A 123 0.00 7.85 -3.35
C ARG A 123 1.05 8.87 -3.79
N ILE A 124 1.32 8.92 -5.08
CA ILE A 124 2.14 9.96 -5.69
C ILE A 124 1.24 10.90 -6.47
N ALA A 125 1.15 12.15 -6.02
CA ALA A 125 0.34 13.15 -6.70
C ALA A 125 0.91 13.41 -8.10
N TYR A 126 0.06 13.25 -9.13
CA TYR A 126 0.46 13.40 -10.52
C TYR A 126 1.66 12.50 -10.91
N GLY A 127 1.69 11.30 -10.34
CA GLY A 127 2.80 10.35 -10.47
C GLY A 127 2.80 9.53 -11.76
N TYR A 128 1.96 9.88 -12.73
CA TYR A 128 1.79 9.27 -14.05
C TYR A 128 1.21 7.85 -14.02
N SER A 129 1.99 6.86 -13.66
CA SER A 129 1.62 5.44 -13.67
C SER A 129 1.65 4.85 -12.26
N SER A 130 0.74 3.92 -11.99
CA SER A 130 0.69 3.13 -10.75
C SER A 130 1.99 2.36 -10.48
N HIS A 131 2.77 2.00 -11.51
CA HIS A 131 4.10 1.39 -11.38
C HIS A 131 5.07 2.22 -10.52
N ASN A 132 4.99 3.55 -10.58
CA ASN A 132 5.82 4.43 -9.75
C ASN A 132 5.47 4.28 -8.26
N ALA A 133 4.19 4.18 -7.92
CA ALA A 133 3.76 3.96 -6.55
C ALA A 133 4.10 2.53 -6.07
N ALA A 134 4.01 1.54 -6.96
CA ALA A 134 4.41 0.16 -6.68
C ALA A 134 5.90 0.06 -6.38
N SER A 135 6.76 0.69 -7.19
CA SER A 135 8.23 0.72 -6.99
C SER A 135 8.62 1.38 -5.67
N VAL A 136 7.99 2.51 -5.32
CA VAL A 136 8.22 3.17 -4.01
C VAL A 136 7.80 2.23 -2.87
N SER A 137 6.65 1.56 -3.01
CA SER A 137 6.16 0.62 -2.00
C SER A 137 7.10 -0.57 -1.83
N ARG A 138 7.62 -1.14 -2.92
CA ARG A 138 8.63 -2.19 -2.90
C ARG A 138 9.85 -1.78 -2.07
N ASN A 139 10.41 -0.60 -2.35
CA ASN A 139 11.61 -0.13 -1.67
C ASN A 139 11.37 0.08 -0.16
N ILE A 140 10.21 0.61 0.22
CA ILE A 140 9.84 0.78 1.63
C ILE A 140 9.71 -0.58 2.33
N ILE A 141 9.13 -1.58 1.65
CA ILE A 141 9.00 -2.93 2.18
C ILE A 141 10.35 -3.61 2.30
N SER A 142 11.25 -3.48 1.28
CA SER A 142 12.63 -3.97 1.36
C SER A 142 13.38 -3.37 2.57
N TYR A 143 13.22 -2.07 2.82
CA TYR A 143 13.79 -1.43 4.01
C TYR A 143 13.20 -1.99 5.31
N TYR A 144 11.90 -2.16 5.38
CA TYR A 144 11.22 -2.70 6.57
C TYR A 144 11.72 -4.10 6.95
N TYR A 145 11.98 -4.96 5.96
CA TYR A 145 12.51 -6.31 6.17
C TYR A 145 14.04 -6.38 6.21
N GLY A 146 14.74 -5.24 6.13
CA GLY A 146 16.20 -5.18 6.23
C GLY A 146 16.96 -5.63 4.98
N GLU A 147 16.29 -5.77 3.84
CA GLU A 147 16.91 -6.08 2.55
C GLU A 147 17.55 -4.84 1.91
N MET A 148 17.23 -3.66 2.40
CA MET A 148 17.73 -2.37 1.93
C MET A 148 18.06 -1.49 3.14
N SER A 149 19.20 -0.81 3.12
CA SER A 149 19.56 0.17 4.13
C SER A 149 18.78 1.49 3.95
N LEU A 150 18.76 2.32 5.01
CA LEU A 150 18.15 3.65 4.92
C LEU A 150 18.87 4.54 3.89
N ASP A 151 20.21 4.45 3.81
CA ASP A 151 21.00 5.23 2.87
C ASP A 151 20.67 4.84 1.43
N GLU A 152 20.57 3.53 1.14
CA GLU A 152 20.14 3.05 -0.18
C GLU A 152 18.73 3.50 -0.51
N LEU A 153 17.78 3.43 0.46
CA LEU A 153 16.40 3.89 0.26
C LEU A 153 16.35 5.39 -0.06
N LEU A 154 17.14 6.22 0.60
CA LEU A 154 17.17 7.67 0.40
C LEU A 154 17.98 8.08 -0.85
N ASP A 155 19.04 7.34 -1.18
CA ASP A 155 19.88 7.56 -2.37
C ASP A 155 19.28 6.97 -3.65
N LEU A 156 18.18 6.24 -3.55
CA LEU A 156 17.39 5.88 -4.72
C LEU A 156 16.97 7.15 -5.46
N LYS A 157 17.95 7.73 -6.14
CA LYS A 157 17.71 8.61 -7.28
C LYS A 157 16.71 7.85 -8.11
N ALA A 158 15.65 8.51 -8.57
CA ALA A 158 14.68 7.93 -9.48
C ALA A 158 15.43 7.31 -10.68
N SER A 159 16.02 6.15 -10.46
CA SER A 159 16.76 5.37 -11.44
C SER A 159 15.71 4.76 -12.35
N GLY A 160 15.49 5.43 -13.48
CA GLY A 160 14.50 4.98 -14.46
C GLY A 160 13.67 6.10 -15.07
N VAL A 161 13.66 7.31 -14.51
CA VAL A 161 13.19 8.47 -15.29
C VAL A 161 14.32 8.94 -16.20
N ASN A 162 14.74 8.08 -17.12
CA ASN A 162 15.31 8.58 -18.36
C ASN A 162 14.21 9.41 -18.98
N GLY A 163 14.41 10.72 -19.07
CA GLY A 163 13.48 11.66 -19.66
C GLY A 163 13.29 11.39 -21.16
N SER A 164 12.63 10.30 -21.45
CA SER A 164 12.00 10.08 -22.75
C SER A 164 10.62 10.71 -22.66
N SER A 165 10.49 11.83 -23.32
CA SER A 165 9.31 12.69 -23.38
C SER A 165 8.14 12.09 -24.19
N ASN A 166 7.93 10.80 -24.13
CA ASN A 166 6.78 10.14 -24.75
C ASN A 166 5.88 9.53 -23.67
N ASN A 167 5.21 10.42 -22.94
CA ASN A 167 4.27 10.07 -21.89
C ASN A 167 2.86 9.87 -22.45
N THR A 168 2.64 8.73 -23.02
CA THR A 168 1.30 8.13 -23.14
C THR A 168 1.42 6.67 -22.70
N VAL A 169 1.72 6.44 -21.45
CA VAL A 169 1.48 5.13 -20.84
C VAL A 169 0.15 5.25 -20.11
N THR A 170 -0.89 4.79 -20.72
CA THR A 170 -2.14 4.41 -20.07
C THR A 170 -1.97 2.96 -19.67
N ASP A 171 -2.20 2.67 -18.38
CA ASP A 171 -2.37 1.30 -17.89
C ASP A 171 -3.57 0.63 -18.56
#